data_5b72b57788c26416cc17166eedda8ea3
#
_entry.id   5b72b57788c26416cc17166eedda8ea3
#
_cell.length_a   1.000
_cell.length_b   1.000
_cell.length_c   1.000
_cell.angle_alpha   90.00
_cell.angle_beta   90.00
_cell.angle_gamma   90.00
#
_symmetry.space_group_name_H-M   'P 1'
#
loop_
_entity.id
_entity.type
_entity.pdbx_description
1 polymer ?
#
loop_
_entity_poly.entity_id
_entity_poly.type
_entity_poly.pdbx_seq_one_letter_code
_entity_poly.pdbx_strand_id
1 'polypeptide(L)'
;MLSKRQKMITALIAGVVVGGGLYFLYLLRAHTYLTDEPSACVNCHIMSPYYATWMHSSHSRNATCNDCHVPHENFLKKWTFKGMDGVKHVAAFLTSSEPQVIQAHPASSQVIMNNCIRCHEQLNTELVKTG
;
A
#
# COMPACT_ATOMS: atom_id res chain seq x y z
N MET A 1 14.62 35.21 23.37
CA MET A 1 13.17 35.28 23.04
C MET A 1 13.01 35.86 21.63
N LEU A 2 12.23 35.20 20.76
CA LEU A 2 11.99 35.68 19.40
C LEU A 2 11.12 36.97 19.44
N SER A 3 11.45 37.93 18.58
CA SER A 3 10.63 39.14 18.38
C SER A 3 9.26 38.80 17.80
N LYS A 4 8.27 39.68 17.93
CA LYS A 4 6.90 39.48 17.36
C LYS A 4 6.97 39.21 15.86
N ARG A 5 7.82 39.94 15.12
CA ARG A 5 8.03 39.77 13.68
C ARG A 5 8.59 38.38 13.34
N GLN A 6 9.59 37.90 14.10
CA GLN A 6 10.16 36.57 13.88
C GLN A 6 9.12 35.46 14.13
N LYS A 7 8.32 35.56 15.20
CA LYS A 7 7.23 34.60 15.49
C LYS A 7 6.20 34.56 14.34
N MET A 8 5.83 35.73 13.82
CA MET A 8 4.89 35.82 12.70
C MET A 8 5.46 35.18 11.43
N ILE A 9 6.71 35.47 11.09
CA ILE A 9 7.38 34.87 9.92
C ILE A 9 7.48 33.35 10.09
N THR A 10 7.90 32.87 11.26
CA THR A 10 7.97 31.42 11.53
C THR A 10 6.61 30.74 11.41
N ALA A 11 5.55 31.37 11.94
CA ALA A 11 4.20 30.82 11.83
C ALA A 11 3.72 30.77 10.36
N LEU A 12 4.04 31.81 9.57
CA LEU A 12 3.70 31.86 8.15
C LEU A 12 4.43 30.75 7.38
N ILE A 13 5.74 30.61 7.58
CA ILE A 13 6.55 29.56 6.94
C ILE A 13 6.03 28.17 7.34
N ALA A 14 5.77 27.95 8.63
CA ALA A 14 5.21 26.69 9.12
C ALA A 14 3.85 26.40 8.47
N GLY A 15 2.97 27.41 8.37
CA GLY A 15 1.68 27.27 7.70
C GLY A 15 1.79 26.91 6.22
N VAL A 16 2.70 27.54 5.50
CA VAL A 16 2.99 27.24 4.08
C VAL A 16 3.55 25.81 3.91
N VAL A 17 4.50 25.41 4.76
CA VAL A 17 5.09 24.07 4.70
C VAL A 17 4.06 22.99 5.03
N VAL A 18 3.29 23.16 6.10
CA VAL A 18 2.27 22.19 6.48
C VAL A 18 1.14 22.15 5.46
N GLY A 19 0.61 23.32 5.08
CA GLY A 19 -0.48 23.41 4.10
C GLY A 19 -0.05 22.89 2.73
N GLY A 20 1.12 23.26 2.26
CA GLY A 20 1.70 22.74 1.01
C GLY A 20 1.94 21.24 1.05
N GLY A 21 2.45 20.71 2.17
CA GLY A 21 2.65 19.28 2.38
C GLY A 21 1.32 18.50 2.34
N LEU A 22 0.30 18.96 3.04
CA LEU A 22 -1.03 18.34 3.02
C LEU A 22 -1.67 18.40 1.62
N TYR A 23 -1.55 19.53 0.94
CA TYR A 23 -2.03 19.68 -0.43
C TYR A 23 -1.30 18.73 -1.40
N PHE A 24 0.00 18.57 -1.25
CA PHE A 24 0.79 17.63 -2.03
C PHE A 24 0.35 16.17 -1.80
N LEU A 25 0.14 15.77 -0.54
CA LEU A 25 -0.42 14.46 -0.20
C LEU A 25 -1.81 14.23 -0.80
N TYR A 26 -2.63 15.28 -0.84
CA TYR A 26 -3.94 15.22 -1.49
C TYR A 26 -3.80 15.01 -3.00
N LEU A 27 -2.93 15.75 -3.69
CA LEU A 27 -2.67 15.59 -5.12
C LEU A 27 -2.14 14.19 -5.46
N LEU A 28 -1.30 13.60 -4.61
CA LEU A 28 -0.81 12.23 -4.73
C LEU A 28 -1.89 11.18 -4.41
N ARG A 29 -3.10 11.59 -4.07
CA ARG A 29 -4.18 10.70 -3.63
C ARG A 29 -3.78 9.79 -2.46
N ALA A 30 -2.88 10.25 -1.59
CA ALA A 30 -2.36 9.45 -0.47
C ALA A 30 -3.47 8.91 0.44
N HIS A 31 -4.58 9.64 0.56
CA HIS A 31 -5.76 9.22 1.32
C HIS A 31 -6.38 7.91 0.83
N THR A 32 -6.25 7.56 -0.47
CA THR A 32 -6.82 6.33 -1.02
C THR A 32 -6.13 5.08 -0.47
N TYR A 33 -4.86 5.20 -0.03
CA TYR A 33 -4.13 4.10 0.59
C TYR A 33 -4.58 3.77 2.01
N LEU A 34 -5.42 4.64 2.61
CA LEU A 34 -6.08 4.36 3.90
C LEU A 34 -7.25 3.39 3.74
N THR A 35 -7.71 3.16 2.53
CA THR A 35 -8.76 2.18 2.22
C THR A 35 -8.16 0.85 1.74
N ASP A 36 -9.00 -0.16 1.58
CA ASP A 36 -8.63 -1.43 0.95
C ASP A 36 -9.17 -1.53 -0.50
N GLU A 37 -9.61 -0.39 -1.07
CA GLU A 37 -10.13 -0.31 -2.44
C GLU A 37 -9.05 -0.64 -3.48
N PRO A 38 -9.29 -1.60 -4.37
CA PRO A 38 -8.32 -1.98 -5.40
C PRO A 38 -7.95 -0.85 -6.35
N SER A 39 -8.86 0.12 -6.57
CA SER A 39 -8.63 1.30 -7.39
C SER A 39 -7.48 2.18 -6.89
N ALA A 40 -7.16 2.13 -5.58
CA ALA A 40 -6.01 2.84 -5.02
C ALA A 40 -4.67 2.37 -5.64
N CYS A 41 -4.57 1.09 -5.99
CA CYS A 41 -3.35 0.51 -6.57
C CYS A 41 -3.06 1.04 -7.99
N VAL A 42 -4.09 1.40 -8.75
CA VAL A 42 -3.95 1.94 -10.12
C VAL A 42 -3.68 3.44 -10.17
N ASN A 43 -3.50 4.11 -9.05
CA ASN A 43 -2.98 5.47 -9.03
C ASN A 43 -1.57 5.55 -9.66
N CYS A 44 -0.81 4.44 -9.62
CA CYS A 44 0.42 4.28 -10.36
C CYS A 44 0.13 3.49 -11.64
N HIS A 45 0.37 4.08 -12.82
CA HIS A 45 0.07 3.47 -14.12
C HIS A 45 0.75 2.11 -14.34
N ILE A 46 1.91 1.90 -13.73
CA ILE A 46 2.65 0.63 -13.79
C ILE A 46 1.87 -0.54 -13.19
N MET A 47 0.89 -0.26 -12.32
CA MET A 47 0.03 -1.29 -11.71
C MET A 47 -1.17 -1.67 -12.60
N SER A 48 -1.42 -0.96 -13.69
CA SER A 48 -2.57 -1.22 -14.56
C SER A 48 -2.64 -2.64 -15.12
N PRO A 49 -1.55 -3.28 -15.59
CA PRO A 49 -1.60 -4.67 -16.06
C PRO A 49 -1.97 -5.66 -14.96
N TYR A 50 -1.45 -5.45 -13.74
CA TYR A 50 -1.71 -6.30 -12.58
C TYR A 50 -3.15 -6.16 -12.11
N TYR A 51 -3.69 -4.94 -12.10
CA TYR A 51 -5.09 -4.67 -11.82
C TYR A 51 -6.01 -5.35 -12.85
N ALA A 52 -5.70 -5.22 -14.13
CA ALA A 52 -6.46 -5.89 -15.19
C ALA A 52 -6.45 -7.41 -15.05
N THR A 53 -5.30 -8.01 -14.74
CA THR A 53 -5.17 -9.44 -14.49
C THR A 53 -6.01 -9.86 -13.28
N TRP A 54 -5.96 -9.09 -12.18
CA TRP A 54 -6.79 -9.36 -11.01
C TRP A 54 -8.29 -9.27 -11.33
N MET A 55 -8.72 -8.23 -12.04
CA MET A 55 -10.14 -8.05 -12.43
C MET A 55 -10.70 -9.23 -13.22
N HIS A 56 -9.88 -9.89 -14.03
CA HIS A 56 -10.28 -11.07 -14.82
C HIS A 56 -10.11 -12.39 -14.06
N SER A 57 -9.61 -12.35 -12.83
CA SER A 57 -9.45 -13.54 -12.00
C SER A 57 -10.72 -13.89 -11.22
N SER A 58 -10.80 -15.14 -10.75
CA SER A 58 -11.89 -15.58 -9.85
C SER A 58 -11.86 -14.86 -8.50
N HIS A 59 -10.72 -14.29 -8.10
CA HIS A 59 -10.55 -13.58 -6.83
C HIS A 59 -11.20 -12.19 -6.82
N SER A 60 -11.40 -11.55 -7.97
CA SER A 60 -11.92 -10.17 -8.05
C SER A 60 -13.29 -9.98 -7.40
N ARG A 61 -14.09 -11.06 -7.27
CA ARG A 61 -15.42 -11.01 -6.64
C ARG A 61 -15.39 -11.13 -5.11
N ASN A 62 -14.32 -11.69 -4.55
CA ASN A 62 -14.27 -12.10 -3.14
C ASN A 62 -13.05 -11.56 -2.37
N ALA A 63 -12.07 -11.03 -3.06
CA ALA A 63 -10.83 -10.56 -2.44
C ALA A 63 -10.29 -9.32 -3.15
N THR A 64 -9.86 -8.35 -2.37
CA THR A 64 -9.16 -7.14 -2.83
C THR A 64 -7.66 -7.41 -2.96
N CYS A 65 -6.91 -6.44 -3.50
CA CYS A 65 -5.45 -6.53 -3.54
C CYS A 65 -4.87 -6.68 -2.12
N ASN A 66 -5.42 -5.96 -1.15
CA ASN A 66 -4.95 -5.97 0.22
C ASN A 66 -5.22 -7.30 0.94
N ASP A 67 -6.26 -8.04 0.54
CA ASP A 67 -6.55 -9.36 1.13
C ASP A 67 -5.43 -10.37 0.87
N CYS A 68 -4.69 -10.19 -0.23
CA CYS A 68 -3.53 -11.01 -0.55
C CYS A 68 -2.22 -10.37 -0.09
N HIS A 69 -2.05 -9.05 -0.29
CA HIS A 69 -0.76 -8.37 -0.18
C HIS A 69 -0.46 -7.76 1.20
N VAL A 70 -1.43 -7.73 2.11
CA VAL A 70 -1.27 -7.09 3.43
C VAL A 70 -1.55 -8.12 4.54
N PRO A 71 -0.76 -8.15 5.63
CA PRO A 71 -0.99 -9.08 6.73
C PRO A 71 -2.28 -8.74 7.49
N HIS A 72 -3.03 -9.77 7.88
CA HIS A 72 -4.32 -9.66 8.58
C HIS A 72 -4.29 -10.10 10.04
N GLU A 73 -3.12 -10.41 10.58
CA GLU A 73 -2.97 -10.97 11.94
C GLU A 73 -3.40 -9.97 13.03
N ASN A 74 -3.01 -8.70 12.90
CA ASN A 74 -3.42 -7.64 13.81
C ASN A 74 -3.32 -6.25 13.16
N PHE A 75 -4.00 -5.28 13.77
CA PHE A 75 -4.09 -3.90 13.28
C PHE A 75 -2.71 -3.23 13.12
N LEU A 76 -1.84 -3.35 14.12
CA LEU A 76 -0.50 -2.73 14.08
C LEU A 76 0.34 -3.29 12.94
N LYS A 77 0.35 -4.62 12.77
CA LYS A 77 1.11 -5.28 11.71
C LYS A 77 0.59 -4.88 10.32
N LYS A 78 -0.74 -4.82 10.17
CA LYS A 78 -1.39 -4.33 8.93
C LYS A 78 -0.88 -2.95 8.55
N TRP A 79 -1.00 -1.99 9.46
CA TRP A 79 -0.68 -0.59 9.15
C TRP A 79 0.82 -0.31 9.04
N THR A 80 1.63 -0.96 9.85
CA THR A 80 3.09 -0.87 9.75
C THR A 80 3.57 -1.40 8.40
N PHE A 81 3.04 -2.55 7.98
CA PHE A 81 3.36 -3.15 6.69
C PHE A 81 2.92 -2.26 5.52
N LYS A 82 1.66 -1.78 5.53
CA LYS A 82 1.16 -0.84 4.50
C LYS A 82 2.00 0.44 4.44
N GLY A 83 2.36 1.01 5.58
CA GLY A 83 3.19 2.22 5.64
C GLY A 83 4.58 2.01 5.06
N MET A 84 5.26 0.94 5.47
CA MET A 84 6.61 0.62 4.97
C MET A 84 6.60 0.32 3.47
N ASP A 85 5.61 -0.44 3.00
CA ASP A 85 5.48 -0.79 1.58
C ASP A 85 5.12 0.43 0.75
N GLY A 86 4.22 1.28 1.23
CA GLY A 86 3.88 2.55 0.61
C GLY A 86 5.09 3.49 0.46
N VAL A 87 5.93 3.60 1.49
CA VAL A 87 7.17 4.39 1.41
C VAL A 87 8.13 3.84 0.35
N LYS A 88 8.29 2.51 0.25
CA LYS A 88 9.11 1.88 -0.79
C LYS A 88 8.59 2.18 -2.19
N HIS A 89 7.27 2.08 -2.40
CA HIS A 89 6.65 2.38 -3.69
C HIS A 89 6.85 3.86 -4.09
N VAL A 90 6.63 4.79 -3.15
CA VAL A 90 6.88 6.22 -3.39
C VAL A 90 8.35 6.47 -3.69
N ALA A 91 9.27 5.87 -2.95
CA ALA A 91 10.70 6.00 -3.19
C ALA A 91 11.10 5.48 -4.58
N ALA A 92 10.62 4.29 -4.97
CA ALA A 92 10.86 3.72 -6.30
C ALA A 92 10.34 4.65 -7.41
N PHE A 93 9.13 5.18 -7.26
CA PHE A 93 8.54 6.13 -8.20
C PHE A 93 9.36 7.42 -8.32
N LEU A 94 9.77 8.03 -7.19
CA LEU A 94 10.55 9.27 -7.19
C LEU A 94 11.95 9.10 -7.77
N THR A 95 12.52 7.91 -7.66
CA THR A 95 13.86 7.59 -8.17
C THR A 95 13.84 6.91 -9.55
N SER A 96 12.65 6.69 -10.13
CA SER A 96 12.46 5.94 -11.38
C SER A 96 13.22 4.61 -11.38
N SER A 97 13.20 3.92 -10.23
CA SER A 97 13.91 2.67 -10.01
C SER A 97 13.00 1.44 -10.03
N GLU A 98 11.76 1.60 -10.45
CA GLU A 98 10.83 0.50 -10.61
C GLU A 98 11.31 -0.49 -11.68
N PRO A 99 11.30 -1.80 -11.38
CA PRO A 99 11.68 -2.81 -12.37
C PRO A 99 10.62 -2.93 -13.46
N GLN A 100 11.05 -3.27 -14.67
CA GLN A 100 10.12 -3.51 -15.80
C GLN A 100 9.13 -4.65 -15.52
N VAL A 101 9.55 -5.64 -14.76
CA VAL A 101 8.70 -6.73 -14.28
C VAL A 101 8.67 -6.67 -12.76
N ILE A 102 7.52 -6.28 -12.23
CA ILE A 102 7.34 -6.18 -10.77
C ILE A 102 7.19 -7.59 -10.20
N GLN A 103 8.03 -7.90 -9.23
CA GLN A 103 7.98 -9.14 -8.47
C GLN A 103 7.77 -8.84 -6.99
N ALA A 104 7.05 -9.74 -6.30
CA ALA A 104 6.87 -9.61 -4.86
C ALA A 104 8.22 -9.79 -4.14
N HIS A 105 8.55 -8.86 -3.27
CA HIS A 105 9.72 -8.97 -2.39
C HIS A 105 9.55 -10.20 -1.46
N PRO A 106 10.63 -10.86 -0.99
CA PRO A 106 10.52 -12.06 -0.14
C PRO A 106 9.57 -11.90 1.05
N ALA A 107 9.62 -10.77 1.76
CA ALA A 107 8.70 -10.48 2.86
C ALA A 107 7.22 -10.40 2.40
N SER A 108 6.97 -9.82 1.24
CA SER A 108 5.62 -9.72 0.66
C SER A 108 5.15 -11.09 0.15
N SER A 109 6.04 -11.90 -0.40
CA SER A 109 5.72 -13.28 -0.83
C SER A 109 5.26 -14.14 0.35
N GLN A 110 5.91 -14.01 1.51
CA GLN A 110 5.50 -14.73 2.71
C GLN A 110 4.10 -14.29 3.19
N VAL A 111 3.80 -12.99 3.16
CA VAL A 111 2.48 -12.46 3.49
C VAL A 111 1.42 -13.00 2.53
N ILE A 112 1.70 -13.02 1.23
CA ILE A 112 0.79 -13.56 0.22
C ILE A 112 0.50 -15.04 0.51
N MET A 113 1.55 -15.85 0.75
CA MET A 113 1.40 -17.27 1.05
C MET A 113 0.52 -17.49 2.29
N ASN A 114 0.77 -16.76 3.37
CA ASN A 114 -0.02 -16.85 4.60
C ASN A 114 -1.49 -16.48 4.36
N ASN A 115 -1.76 -15.49 3.53
CA ASN A 115 -3.12 -15.09 3.18
C ASN A 115 -3.81 -16.09 2.25
N CYS A 116 -3.07 -16.75 1.35
CA CYS A 116 -3.60 -17.88 0.57
C CYS A 116 -4.08 -19.01 1.49
N ILE A 117 -3.22 -19.41 2.45
CA ILE A 117 -3.54 -20.45 3.43
C ILE A 117 -4.76 -20.04 4.28
N ARG A 118 -4.81 -18.80 4.74
CA ARG A 118 -5.92 -18.27 5.54
C ARG A 118 -7.29 -18.43 4.87
N CYS A 119 -7.37 -18.16 3.58
CA CYS A 119 -8.62 -18.27 2.83
C CYS A 119 -8.90 -19.71 2.32
N HIS A 120 -7.83 -20.48 2.04
CA HIS A 120 -7.89 -21.83 1.48
C HIS A 120 -7.54 -22.92 2.51
N GLU A 121 -7.75 -22.67 3.80
CA GLU A 121 -7.38 -23.59 4.88
C GLU A 121 -8.00 -24.97 4.73
N GLN A 122 -9.26 -25.05 4.36
CA GLN A 122 -9.95 -26.33 4.16
C GLN A 122 -9.33 -27.17 3.05
N LEU A 123 -9.01 -26.55 1.91
CA LEU A 123 -8.34 -27.24 0.79
C LEU A 123 -6.96 -27.77 1.20
N ASN A 124 -6.20 -26.98 1.94
CA ASN A 124 -4.88 -27.37 2.40
C ASN A 124 -4.93 -28.52 3.42
N THR A 125 -5.93 -28.52 4.30
CA THR A 125 -6.11 -29.56 5.32
C THR A 125 -6.53 -30.90 4.70
N GLU A 126 -7.34 -30.87 3.66
CA GLU A 126 -7.76 -32.11 2.96
C GLU A 126 -6.61 -32.70 2.12
N LEU A 127 -5.84 -31.88 1.45
CA LEU A 127 -4.68 -32.35 0.68
C LEU A 127 -3.62 -33.02 1.57
N VAL A 128 -3.41 -32.52 2.78
CA VAL A 128 -2.48 -33.12 3.75
C VAL A 128 -3.02 -34.46 4.32
N LYS A 129 -4.32 -34.64 4.39
CA LYS A 129 -4.95 -35.89 4.89
C LYS A 129 -4.97 -37.02 3.85
N THR A 130 -4.88 -36.68 2.58
CA THR A 130 -4.96 -37.67 1.46
C THR A 130 -3.60 -38.07 0.89
N GLY A 131 -2.50 -37.49 1.33
CA GLY A 131 -1.11 -37.81 0.99
C GLY A 131 -0.45 -38.63 2.09
#